data_4e976577dd368f42e9a8287c96e38398
#
_entry.id   4e976577dd368f42e9a8287c96e38398
#
_cell.length_a   1.000
_cell.length_b   1.000
_cell.length_c   1.000
_cell.angle_alpha   90.00
_cell.angle_beta   90.00
_cell.angle_gamma   90.00
#
_symmetry.space_group_name_H-M   'P 1'
#
loop_
_entity.id
_entity.type
_entity.pdbx_description
1 polymer ?
#
loop_
_entity_poly.entity_id
_entity_poly.type
_entity_poly.pdbx_seq_one_letter_code
_entity_poly.pdbx_strand_id
1 'polypeptide(L)'
;MDVHTGEMVAMVSFPEYDSQTMTDGSNVSAINGYFKNKNNPFLDRVTGGLYTPGSIIKPYVALAALQEKIIDPNKQIHTIGYISVPNPYDPTHPSIFKDWQNQGDVDMRKAIAESSDVYFYEVGGGYQGQVGLGINNIEKYVRTFGFGEAFTGIFAGPKGTIPNAEWKKENFNGEDWRIGDTYHTAIGQYGFQVTPLQAVRAVASLSNNGILLQPTLIHNDPRESSTLRHNDAITDPADYEIVREGMRQGVLNGVAKALNISDVEVAAKTGTAQLGLHNEFVNSWVTGFFPYKNPNYAFAIVMEKGPVHYAIGAPGVMGQMLLWMGKNTPEYFK
;
A
#
# COMPACT_ATOMS: atom_id res chain seq x y z
N MET A 1 -7.31 10.61 6.64
CA MET A 1 -6.29 11.15 7.57
C MET A 1 -5.88 12.51 7.05
N ASP A 2 -5.89 13.52 7.89
CA ASP A 2 -5.31 14.83 7.58
C ASP A 2 -3.77 14.71 7.51
N VAL A 3 -3.15 15.23 6.44
CA VAL A 3 -1.71 15.06 6.20
C VAL A 3 -0.83 16.07 6.92
N HIS A 4 -1.44 17.05 7.60
CA HIS A 4 -0.74 18.09 8.38
C HIS A 4 -0.79 17.79 9.88
N THR A 5 -1.90 17.21 10.35
CA THR A 5 -2.16 17.02 11.78
C THR A 5 -2.11 15.56 12.22
N GLY A 6 -2.34 14.62 11.33
CA GLY A 6 -2.49 13.22 11.70
C GLY A 6 -3.91 12.85 12.17
N GLU A 7 -4.84 13.80 12.15
CA GLU A 7 -6.23 13.57 12.55
C GLU A 7 -6.89 12.56 11.62
N MET A 8 -7.51 11.54 12.20
CA MET A 8 -8.27 10.53 11.48
C MET A 8 -9.70 11.03 11.26
N VAL A 9 -9.95 11.60 10.07
CA VAL A 9 -11.26 12.15 9.71
C VAL A 9 -12.34 11.07 9.61
N ALA A 10 -11.97 9.88 9.13
CA ALA A 10 -12.88 8.73 9.06
C ALA A 10 -12.11 7.42 9.21
N MET A 11 -12.70 6.48 9.96
CA MET A 11 -12.26 5.10 10.10
C MET A 11 -13.49 4.18 9.99
N VAL A 12 -13.49 3.28 9.03
CA VAL A 12 -14.62 2.38 8.78
C VAL A 12 -14.14 0.95 8.68
N SER A 13 -14.79 0.07 9.43
CA SER A 13 -14.59 -1.39 9.37
C SER A 13 -15.92 -2.08 9.12
N PHE A 14 -16.01 -2.87 8.05
CA PHE A 14 -17.24 -3.61 7.69
C PHE A 14 -16.93 -5.10 7.51
N PRO A 15 -17.82 -6.02 7.91
CA PRO A 15 -19.12 -5.76 8.56
C PRO A 15 -18.96 -5.20 9.98
N GLU A 16 -19.96 -4.46 10.42
CA GLU A 16 -20.05 -3.88 11.76
C GLU A 16 -21.10 -4.58 12.60
N TYR A 17 -21.17 -4.23 13.87
CA TYR A 17 -22.23 -4.62 14.80
C TYR A 17 -22.91 -3.37 15.36
N ASP A 18 -24.17 -3.49 15.73
CA ASP A 18 -24.90 -2.42 16.40
C ASP A 18 -24.43 -2.32 17.86
N SER A 19 -23.72 -1.24 18.18
CA SER A 19 -23.19 -0.99 19.52
C SER A 19 -24.30 -0.78 20.56
N GLN A 20 -25.46 -0.23 20.17
CA GLN A 20 -26.60 -0.06 21.06
C GLN A 20 -27.16 -1.42 21.46
N THR A 21 -27.42 -2.31 20.49
CA THR A 21 -27.85 -3.69 20.72
C THR A 21 -26.90 -4.46 21.64
N MET A 22 -25.58 -4.26 21.46
CA MET A 22 -24.57 -4.89 22.33
C MET A 22 -24.58 -4.33 23.75
N THR A 23 -24.87 -3.04 23.92
CA THR A 23 -24.82 -2.35 25.23
C THR A 23 -26.07 -2.69 26.08
N ASP A 24 -27.25 -2.61 25.48
CA ASP A 24 -28.50 -2.80 26.21
C ASP A 24 -28.98 -4.27 26.27
N GLY A 25 -28.37 -5.15 25.48
CA GLY A 25 -28.76 -6.56 25.42
C GLY A 25 -30.16 -6.80 24.86
N SER A 26 -30.78 -5.80 24.23
CA SER A 26 -32.17 -5.81 23.81
C SER A 26 -32.51 -6.91 22.81
N ASN A 27 -31.53 -7.37 22.01
CA ASN A 27 -31.72 -8.36 20.97
C ASN A 27 -30.68 -9.49 21.04
N VAL A 28 -30.97 -10.46 21.91
CA VAL A 28 -30.10 -11.65 22.11
C VAL A 28 -29.85 -12.43 20.80
N SER A 29 -30.85 -12.48 19.92
CA SER A 29 -30.72 -13.18 18.62
C SER A 29 -29.70 -12.47 17.71
N ALA A 30 -29.73 -11.13 17.61
CA ALA A 30 -28.76 -10.35 16.86
C ALA A 30 -27.37 -10.49 17.47
N ILE A 31 -27.22 -10.39 18.79
CA ILE A 31 -25.95 -10.56 19.51
C ILE A 31 -25.33 -11.93 19.19
N ASN A 32 -26.12 -13.01 19.30
CA ASN A 32 -25.66 -14.34 18.93
C ASN A 32 -25.28 -14.44 17.43
N GLY A 33 -25.99 -13.70 16.58
CA GLY A 33 -25.67 -13.56 15.15
C GLY A 33 -24.28 -12.95 14.92
N TYR A 34 -23.94 -11.89 15.65
CA TYR A 34 -22.61 -11.27 15.56
C TYR A 34 -21.48 -12.22 15.96
N PHE A 35 -21.64 -12.96 17.07
CA PHE A 35 -20.65 -13.96 17.52
C PHE A 35 -20.47 -15.14 16.55
N LYS A 36 -21.50 -15.51 15.82
CA LYS A 36 -21.48 -16.62 14.84
C LYS A 36 -21.11 -16.16 13.43
N ASN A 37 -20.99 -14.85 13.21
CA ASN A 37 -20.69 -14.30 11.88
C ASN A 37 -19.25 -14.62 11.47
N LYS A 38 -19.10 -15.41 10.41
CA LYS A 38 -17.78 -15.81 9.87
C LYS A 38 -16.94 -14.62 9.36
N ASN A 39 -17.56 -13.47 9.10
CA ASN A 39 -16.89 -12.25 8.66
C ASN A 39 -16.39 -11.39 9.82
N ASN A 40 -16.43 -11.89 11.07
CA ASN A 40 -15.83 -11.27 12.27
C ASN A 40 -16.17 -9.77 12.41
N PRO A 41 -17.42 -9.37 12.71
CA PRO A 41 -17.81 -7.96 12.84
C PRO A 41 -17.11 -7.25 14.01
N PHE A 42 -16.56 -7.99 14.98
CA PHE A 42 -15.78 -7.43 16.10
C PHE A 42 -14.33 -7.12 15.75
N LEU A 43 -13.84 -7.55 14.59
CA LEU A 43 -12.51 -7.17 14.13
C LEU A 43 -12.52 -5.73 13.61
N ASP A 44 -11.87 -4.81 14.30
CA ASP A 44 -11.52 -3.54 13.70
C ASP A 44 -10.45 -3.77 12.62
N ARG A 45 -10.86 -3.73 11.36
CA ARG A 45 -10.00 -3.99 10.23
C ARG A 45 -8.96 -2.91 10.01
N VAL A 46 -9.22 -1.70 10.48
CA VAL A 46 -8.32 -0.55 10.27
C VAL A 46 -7.06 -0.71 11.11
N THR A 47 -7.21 -1.09 12.38
CA THR A 47 -6.11 -1.22 13.34
C THR A 47 -5.61 -2.64 13.49
N GLY A 48 -6.53 -3.63 13.45
CA GLY A 48 -6.25 -5.05 13.76
C GLY A 48 -6.14 -5.97 12.55
N GLY A 49 -6.65 -5.56 11.38
CA GLY A 49 -6.59 -6.37 10.17
C GLY A 49 -5.20 -6.37 9.54
N LEU A 50 -4.65 -7.56 9.27
CA LEU A 50 -3.39 -7.75 8.57
C LEU A 50 -3.63 -8.22 7.14
N TYR A 51 -3.16 -7.44 6.18
CA TYR A 51 -3.39 -7.68 4.75
C TYR A 51 -2.11 -7.59 3.96
N THR A 52 -1.94 -8.47 3.00
CA THR A 52 -0.87 -8.37 1.99
C THR A 52 -1.09 -7.10 1.18
N PRO A 53 -0.11 -6.17 1.16
CA PRO A 53 -0.31 -4.85 0.54
C PRO A 53 -0.28 -4.89 -0.98
N GLY A 54 0.47 -5.80 -1.59
CA GLY A 54 0.70 -5.80 -3.02
C GLY A 54 1.29 -4.48 -3.50
N SER A 55 0.93 -4.06 -4.69
CA SER A 55 1.53 -2.92 -5.39
C SER A 55 1.41 -1.54 -4.71
N ILE A 56 0.70 -1.40 -3.57
CA ILE A 56 0.75 -0.13 -2.81
C ILE A 56 2.12 0.12 -2.16
N ILE A 57 3.02 -0.88 -2.14
CA ILE A 57 4.40 -0.73 -1.67
C ILE A 57 5.32 -0.08 -2.71
N LYS A 58 5.02 -0.19 -4.00
CA LYS A 58 5.88 0.27 -5.10
C LYS A 58 6.32 1.74 -5.02
N PRO A 59 5.49 2.71 -4.60
CA PRO A 59 5.94 4.09 -4.39
C PRO A 59 7.12 4.21 -3.43
N TYR A 60 7.16 3.42 -2.37
CA TYR A 60 8.24 3.45 -1.36
C TYR A 60 9.51 2.75 -1.87
N VAL A 61 9.36 1.70 -2.67
CA VAL A 61 10.48 1.06 -3.37
C VAL A 61 11.07 2.01 -4.42
N ALA A 62 10.24 2.79 -5.11
CA ALA A 62 10.67 3.83 -6.03
C ALA A 62 11.48 4.93 -5.32
N LEU A 63 10.97 5.46 -4.19
CA LEU A 63 11.69 6.44 -3.36
C LEU A 63 13.04 5.88 -2.88
N ALA A 64 13.08 4.62 -2.44
CA ALA A 64 14.32 3.95 -2.06
C ALA A 64 15.32 3.89 -3.23
N ALA A 65 14.84 3.55 -4.44
CA ALA A 65 15.68 3.44 -5.62
C ALA A 65 16.25 4.79 -6.08
N LEU A 66 15.47 5.87 -5.94
CA LEU A 66 15.94 7.24 -6.21
C LEU A 66 17.01 7.65 -5.20
N GLN A 67 16.72 7.50 -3.90
CA GLN A 67 17.64 7.88 -2.83
C GLN A 67 18.97 7.11 -2.88
N GLU A 68 18.93 5.80 -3.17
CA GLU A 68 20.15 4.96 -3.32
C GLU A 68 20.75 5.09 -4.72
N LYS A 69 20.21 5.94 -5.61
CA LYS A 69 20.67 6.17 -6.99
C LYS A 69 20.79 4.87 -7.80
N ILE A 70 19.87 3.95 -7.59
CA ILE A 70 19.84 2.65 -8.27
C ILE A 70 19.51 2.82 -9.75
N ILE A 71 18.65 3.80 -10.07
CA ILE A 71 18.19 4.06 -11.42
C ILE A 71 17.84 5.55 -11.60
N ASP A 72 18.15 6.10 -12.77
CA ASP A 72 17.61 7.40 -13.19
C ASP A 72 16.10 7.27 -13.42
N PRO A 73 15.26 8.17 -12.89
CA PRO A 73 13.79 8.07 -13.02
C PRO A 73 13.29 8.12 -14.47
N ASN A 74 14.05 8.66 -15.40
CA ASN A 74 13.72 8.74 -16.82
C ASN A 74 14.29 7.56 -17.62
N LYS A 75 15.14 6.72 -17.01
CA LYS A 75 15.65 5.51 -17.66
C LYS A 75 14.51 4.54 -17.92
N GLN A 76 14.37 4.14 -19.17
CA GLN A 76 13.38 3.14 -19.57
C GLN A 76 13.91 1.72 -19.38
N ILE A 77 13.06 0.86 -18.85
CA ILE A 77 13.21 -0.60 -18.83
C ILE A 77 12.22 -1.16 -19.83
N HIS A 78 12.69 -2.03 -20.74
CA HIS A 78 11.84 -2.70 -21.72
C HIS A 78 11.21 -3.96 -21.09
N THR A 79 9.91 -3.91 -20.83
CA THR A 79 9.20 -5.04 -20.21
C THR A 79 8.47 -5.86 -21.27
N ILE A 80 8.65 -7.17 -21.23
CA ILE A 80 7.97 -8.14 -22.10
C ILE A 80 6.89 -8.95 -21.38
N GLY A 81 6.52 -8.50 -20.16
CA GLY A 81 5.50 -9.14 -19.32
C GLY A 81 6.07 -10.22 -18.37
N TYR A 82 7.37 -10.43 -18.35
CA TYR A 82 8.03 -11.31 -17.37
C TYR A 82 9.55 -11.10 -17.36
N ILE A 83 10.21 -11.58 -16.30
CA ILE A 83 11.65 -11.84 -16.27
C ILE A 83 11.91 -13.34 -16.08
N SER A 84 13.02 -13.82 -16.63
CA SER A 84 13.44 -15.24 -16.58
C SER A 84 14.80 -15.33 -15.91
N VAL A 85 14.85 -15.97 -14.74
CA VAL A 85 16.07 -16.09 -13.94
C VAL A 85 16.54 -17.54 -13.96
N PRO A 86 17.82 -17.81 -14.27
CA PRO A 86 18.35 -19.15 -14.23
C PRO A 86 18.11 -19.83 -12.87
N ASN A 87 17.63 -21.06 -12.90
CA ASN A 87 17.49 -21.85 -11.69
C ASN A 87 18.78 -22.70 -11.51
N PRO A 88 19.60 -22.43 -10.48
CA PRO A 88 20.86 -23.14 -10.30
C PRO A 88 20.67 -24.65 -9.97
N TYR A 89 19.49 -25.03 -9.53
CA TYR A 89 19.14 -26.43 -9.21
C TYR A 89 18.52 -27.19 -10.39
N ASP A 90 18.01 -26.47 -11.39
CA ASP A 90 17.43 -27.00 -12.62
C ASP A 90 17.66 -26.02 -13.78
N PRO A 91 18.83 -26.06 -14.42
CA PRO A 91 19.18 -25.15 -15.50
C PRO A 91 18.26 -25.22 -16.73
N THR A 92 17.51 -26.30 -16.86
CA THR A 92 16.56 -26.50 -17.99
C THR A 92 15.22 -25.82 -17.77
N HIS A 93 14.88 -25.47 -16.50
CA HIS A 93 13.62 -24.80 -16.14
C HIS A 93 13.91 -23.53 -15.34
N PRO A 94 14.11 -22.38 -16.00
CA PRO A 94 14.33 -21.12 -15.33
C PRO A 94 13.11 -20.69 -14.52
N SER A 95 13.33 -19.93 -13.45
CA SER A 95 12.27 -19.31 -12.67
C SER A 95 11.68 -18.11 -13.41
N ILE A 96 10.38 -18.13 -13.67
CA ILE A 96 9.67 -17.08 -14.39
C ILE A 96 8.90 -16.19 -13.41
N PHE A 97 9.17 -14.89 -13.42
CA PHE A 97 8.46 -13.88 -12.64
C PHE A 97 7.62 -13.04 -13.59
N LYS A 98 6.30 -13.23 -13.56
CA LYS A 98 5.34 -12.63 -14.49
C LYS A 98 4.89 -11.26 -14.02
N ASP A 99 4.65 -10.36 -14.98
CA ASP A 99 3.83 -9.18 -14.82
C ASP A 99 2.36 -9.51 -15.17
N TRP A 100 1.44 -8.62 -14.82
CA TRP A 100 0.03 -8.78 -15.15
C TRP A 100 -0.25 -8.46 -16.63
N GLN A 101 0.66 -7.69 -17.29
CA GLN A 101 0.64 -7.44 -18.75
C GLN A 101 2.04 -7.09 -19.28
N ASN A 102 2.18 -7.07 -20.59
CA ASN A 102 3.33 -6.47 -21.27
C ASN A 102 3.09 -4.96 -21.43
N GLN A 103 4.00 -4.12 -20.87
CA GLN A 103 3.88 -2.65 -20.90
C GLN A 103 4.88 -1.99 -21.86
N GLY A 104 5.79 -2.77 -22.50
CA GLY A 104 6.86 -2.23 -23.35
C GLY A 104 7.84 -1.37 -22.55
N ASP A 105 8.20 -0.21 -23.08
CA ASP A 105 9.15 0.69 -22.43
C ASP A 105 8.48 1.49 -21.32
N VAL A 106 8.99 1.35 -20.12
CA VAL A 106 8.49 2.05 -18.92
C VAL A 106 9.62 2.75 -18.18
N ASP A 107 9.43 4.02 -17.87
CA ASP A 107 10.20 4.76 -16.88
C ASP A 107 9.55 4.61 -15.48
N MET A 108 10.13 5.26 -14.47
CA MET A 108 9.63 5.13 -13.09
C MET A 108 8.19 5.64 -12.94
N ARG A 109 7.84 6.77 -13.55
CA ARG A 109 6.49 7.33 -13.47
C ARG A 109 5.45 6.42 -14.10
N LYS A 110 5.74 5.95 -15.30
CA LYS A 110 4.87 5.00 -16.01
C LYS A 110 4.78 3.66 -15.27
N ALA A 111 5.88 3.16 -14.71
CA ALA A 111 5.89 1.93 -13.91
C ALA A 111 5.01 2.03 -12.66
N ILE A 112 4.98 3.18 -11.97
CA ILE A 112 4.06 3.45 -10.86
C ILE A 112 2.61 3.53 -11.39
N ALA A 113 2.39 4.28 -12.47
CA ALA A 113 1.07 4.52 -13.05
C ALA A 113 0.40 3.24 -13.55
N GLU A 114 1.14 2.40 -14.27
CA GLU A 114 0.67 1.13 -14.84
C GLU A 114 0.89 -0.06 -13.91
N SER A 115 1.52 0.18 -12.75
CA SER A 115 1.81 -0.85 -11.75
C SER A 115 2.69 -2.00 -12.27
N SER A 116 3.75 -1.70 -13.05
CA SER A 116 4.62 -2.72 -13.61
C SER A 116 5.32 -3.55 -12.54
N ASP A 117 5.10 -4.87 -12.55
CA ASP A 117 5.82 -5.77 -11.66
C ASP A 117 7.25 -5.99 -12.15
N VAL A 118 7.45 -6.14 -13.47
CA VAL A 118 8.79 -6.35 -14.06
C VAL A 118 9.72 -5.19 -13.73
N TYR A 119 9.29 -3.93 -13.88
CA TYR A 119 10.10 -2.78 -13.49
C TYR A 119 10.57 -2.87 -12.03
N PHE A 120 9.64 -3.22 -11.12
CA PHE A 120 9.95 -3.31 -9.69
C PHE A 120 10.71 -4.58 -9.30
N TYR A 121 10.65 -5.66 -10.09
CA TYR A 121 11.56 -6.78 -9.94
C TYR A 121 13.01 -6.34 -10.24
N GLU A 122 13.22 -5.66 -11.37
CA GLU A 122 14.55 -5.21 -11.79
C GLU A 122 15.14 -4.17 -10.83
N VAL A 123 14.36 -3.18 -10.44
CA VAL A 123 14.80 -2.15 -9.49
C VAL A 123 14.96 -2.69 -8.08
N GLY A 124 14.11 -3.63 -7.67
CA GLY A 124 14.17 -4.26 -6.34
C GLY A 124 15.30 -5.27 -6.19
N GLY A 125 15.41 -6.22 -7.09
CA GLY A 125 16.34 -7.35 -6.98
C GLY A 125 17.53 -7.30 -7.95
N GLY A 126 17.45 -6.50 -9.02
CA GLY A 126 18.42 -6.47 -10.11
C GLY A 126 18.14 -7.51 -11.19
N TYR A 127 18.44 -7.16 -12.46
CA TYR A 127 18.29 -8.08 -13.59
C TYR A 127 19.08 -7.56 -14.80
N GLN A 128 19.75 -8.46 -15.55
CA GLN A 128 20.45 -8.16 -16.83
C GLN A 128 21.28 -6.86 -16.84
N GLY A 129 22.05 -6.61 -15.77
CA GLY A 129 22.90 -5.41 -15.64
C GLY A 129 22.21 -4.22 -14.95
N GLN A 130 20.90 -4.24 -14.72
CA GLN A 130 20.27 -3.32 -13.78
C GLN A 130 20.59 -3.76 -12.35
N VAL A 131 21.22 -2.87 -11.58
CA VAL A 131 21.50 -3.10 -10.16
C VAL A 131 20.18 -2.99 -9.39
N GLY A 132 19.96 -3.87 -8.41
CA GLY A 132 18.79 -3.85 -7.55
C GLY A 132 19.09 -3.26 -6.17
N LEU A 133 18.04 -2.81 -5.47
CA LEU A 133 18.09 -2.33 -4.08
C LEU A 133 18.56 -3.39 -3.09
N GLY A 134 18.14 -4.64 -3.31
CA GLY A 134 18.26 -5.72 -2.33
C GLY A 134 17.28 -5.59 -1.15
N ILE A 135 17.05 -6.71 -0.47
CA ILE A 135 16.03 -6.79 0.58
C ILE A 135 16.30 -5.87 1.76
N ASN A 136 17.57 -5.67 2.13
CA ASN A 136 17.93 -4.84 3.28
C ASN A 136 17.54 -3.35 3.05
N ASN A 137 17.75 -2.84 1.85
CA ASN A 137 17.32 -1.47 1.52
C ASN A 137 15.79 -1.39 1.40
N ILE A 138 15.14 -2.37 0.76
CA ILE A 138 13.68 -2.40 0.69
C ILE A 138 13.09 -2.36 2.12
N GLU A 139 13.53 -3.24 3.02
CA GLU A 139 13.09 -3.26 4.42
C GLU A 139 13.37 -1.92 5.12
N LYS A 140 14.60 -1.40 5.02
CA LYS A 140 15.01 -0.13 5.62
C LYS A 140 14.02 0.99 5.24
N TYR A 141 13.80 1.16 3.94
CA TYR A 141 12.98 2.29 3.46
C TYR A 141 11.50 2.13 3.75
N VAL A 142 10.90 0.95 3.60
CA VAL A 142 9.48 0.78 3.94
C VAL A 142 9.23 1.00 5.44
N ARG A 143 10.19 0.67 6.31
CA ARG A 143 10.11 0.97 7.75
C ARG A 143 10.13 2.46 8.04
N THR A 144 10.88 3.26 7.28
CA THR A 144 10.91 4.72 7.50
C THR A 144 9.57 5.40 7.23
N PHE A 145 8.69 4.75 6.46
CA PHE A 145 7.31 5.18 6.26
C PHE A 145 6.31 4.59 7.26
N GLY A 146 6.79 3.91 8.30
CA GLY A 146 5.97 3.40 9.39
C GLY A 146 5.35 2.01 9.17
N PHE A 147 5.68 1.33 8.07
CA PHE A 147 5.31 -0.08 7.92
C PHE A 147 6.08 -0.94 8.93
N GLY A 148 5.41 -1.95 9.48
CA GLY A 148 5.99 -2.83 10.49
C GLY A 148 6.08 -2.21 11.88
N GLU A 149 5.47 -1.04 12.13
CA GLU A 149 5.32 -0.43 13.45
C GLU A 149 3.99 -0.81 14.09
N ALA A 150 4.02 -1.16 15.37
CA ALA A 150 2.80 -1.32 16.17
C ALA A 150 2.35 0.04 16.71
N PHE A 151 1.05 0.28 16.66
CA PHE A 151 0.44 1.42 17.34
C PHE A 151 0.04 1.03 18.77
N THR A 152 -0.14 2.02 19.62
CA THR A 152 -0.53 1.86 21.02
C THR A 152 -1.83 2.62 21.32
N GLY A 153 -2.38 2.42 22.54
CA GLY A 153 -3.61 3.10 22.96
C GLY A 153 -4.82 2.66 22.14
N ILE A 154 -5.64 3.61 21.72
CA ILE A 154 -6.88 3.35 20.96
C ILE A 154 -6.63 2.80 19.55
N PHE A 155 -5.42 2.95 19.04
CA PHE A 155 -5.00 2.40 17.75
C PHE A 155 -4.21 1.09 17.89
N ALA A 156 -4.14 0.51 19.10
CA ALA A 156 -3.36 -0.70 19.33
C ALA A 156 -3.71 -1.81 18.35
N GLY A 157 -2.66 -2.40 17.76
CA GLY A 157 -2.81 -3.44 16.76
C GLY A 157 -1.47 -4.13 16.44
N PRO A 158 -1.49 -5.16 15.60
CA PRO A 158 -0.29 -5.89 15.23
C PRO A 158 0.68 -5.03 14.42
N LYS A 159 1.97 -5.27 14.57
CA LYS A 159 3.00 -4.58 13.79
C LYS A 159 3.05 -4.96 12.31
N GLY A 160 2.41 -6.07 11.94
CA GLY A 160 2.54 -6.64 10.59
C GLY A 160 3.89 -7.32 10.37
N THR A 161 4.16 -7.64 9.10
CA THR A 161 5.37 -8.35 8.68
C THR A 161 5.99 -7.65 7.48
N ILE A 162 7.28 -7.38 7.55
CA ILE A 162 8.12 -7.04 6.40
C ILE A 162 9.07 -8.21 6.21
N PRO A 163 8.94 -9.01 5.13
CA PRO A 163 9.79 -10.17 4.92
C PRO A 163 11.26 -9.78 4.76
N ASN A 164 12.13 -10.54 5.39
CA ASN A 164 13.58 -10.43 5.27
C ASN A 164 14.24 -11.80 5.44
N ALA A 165 15.56 -11.87 5.41
CA ALA A 165 16.29 -13.12 5.51
C ALA A 165 16.06 -13.86 6.85
N GLU A 166 15.95 -13.12 7.95
CA GLU A 166 15.68 -13.69 9.28
C GLU A 166 14.26 -14.26 9.34
N TRP A 167 13.26 -13.47 8.95
CA TRP A 167 11.87 -13.91 8.85
C TRP A 167 11.73 -15.18 8.01
N LYS A 168 12.45 -15.27 6.88
CA LYS A 168 12.40 -16.48 6.04
C LYS A 168 12.93 -17.70 6.78
N LYS A 169 14.08 -17.58 7.44
CA LYS A 169 14.66 -18.69 8.22
C LYS A 169 13.72 -19.19 9.31
N GLU A 170 13.04 -18.27 9.99
CA GLU A 170 12.08 -18.61 11.05
C GLU A 170 10.82 -19.30 10.52
N ASN A 171 10.32 -18.92 9.35
CA ASN A 171 9.04 -19.38 8.81
C ASN A 171 9.15 -20.49 7.76
N PHE A 172 10.36 -20.75 7.22
CA PHE A 172 10.61 -21.72 6.13
C PHE A 172 11.74 -22.69 6.48
N ASN A 173 11.71 -23.28 7.69
CA ASN A 173 12.62 -24.36 8.12
C ASN A 173 14.11 -24.03 7.92
N GLY A 174 14.53 -22.79 8.12
CA GLY A 174 15.92 -22.36 8.00
C GLY A 174 16.39 -22.06 6.56
N GLU A 175 15.49 -21.98 5.58
CA GLU A 175 15.87 -21.65 4.20
C GLU A 175 16.51 -20.27 4.09
N ASP A 176 17.54 -20.19 3.24
CA ASP A 176 18.20 -18.94 2.91
C ASP A 176 17.34 -18.06 1.98
N TRP A 177 17.54 -16.76 2.08
CA TRP A 177 16.93 -15.77 1.19
C TRP A 177 17.43 -15.90 -0.24
N ARG A 178 16.52 -15.90 -1.20
CA ARG A 178 16.82 -15.99 -2.63
C ARG A 178 16.40 -14.72 -3.35
N ILE A 179 16.94 -14.50 -4.53
CA ILE A 179 16.62 -13.30 -5.34
C ILE A 179 15.11 -13.19 -5.65
N GLY A 180 14.44 -14.32 -5.89
CA GLY A 180 12.99 -14.35 -6.12
C GLY A 180 12.17 -13.83 -4.93
N ASP A 181 12.65 -14.04 -3.71
CA ASP A 181 12.02 -13.51 -2.50
C ASP A 181 12.07 -11.97 -2.50
N THR A 182 13.21 -11.41 -2.95
CA THR A 182 13.35 -9.95 -3.13
C THR A 182 12.40 -9.42 -4.19
N TYR A 183 12.27 -10.10 -5.34
CA TYR A 183 11.33 -9.68 -6.38
C TYR A 183 9.90 -9.60 -5.85
N HIS A 184 9.44 -10.65 -5.20
CA HIS A 184 8.09 -10.67 -4.62
C HIS A 184 7.90 -9.64 -3.51
N THR A 185 8.91 -9.40 -2.66
CA THR A 185 8.82 -8.39 -1.59
C THR A 185 8.79 -6.98 -2.17
N ALA A 186 9.52 -6.70 -3.25
CA ALA A 186 9.53 -5.40 -3.92
C ALA A 186 8.15 -4.99 -4.49
N ILE A 187 7.27 -5.95 -4.73
CA ILE A 187 5.88 -5.72 -5.17
C ILE A 187 4.84 -5.93 -4.07
N GLY A 188 5.30 -6.09 -2.80
CA GLY A 188 4.42 -6.22 -1.63
C GLY A 188 3.77 -7.59 -1.45
N GLN A 189 4.40 -8.64 -1.93
CA GLN A 189 3.98 -10.05 -1.79
C GLN A 189 4.89 -10.81 -0.81
N TYR A 190 4.83 -12.13 -0.81
CA TYR A 190 5.74 -13.02 -0.07
C TYR A 190 5.68 -12.86 1.46
N GLY A 191 4.46 -12.92 2.04
CA GLY A 191 4.28 -12.82 3.49
C GLY A 191 4.32 -11.38 4.03
N PHE A 192 4.45 -10.37 3.17
CA PHE A 192 4.31 -8.98 3.56
C PHE A 192 2.90 -8.74 4.11
N GLN A 193 2.77 -8.15 5.31
CA GLN A 193 1.50 -7.86 5.95
C GLN A 193 1.50 -6.48 6.61
N VAL A 194 0.46 -5.71 6.36
CA VAL A 194 0.28 -4.35 6.90
C VAL A 194 -1.15 -4.14 7.36
N THR A 195 -1.35 -3.17 8.27
CA THR A 195 -2.70 -2.69 8.59
C THR A 195 -3.10 -1.53 7.69
N PRO A 196 -4.40 -1.27 7.45
CA PRO A 196 -4.87 -0.06 6.77
C PRO A 196 -4.40 1.23 7.43
N LEU A 197 -4.27 1.24 8.74
CA LEU A 197 -3.74 2.40 9.49
C LEU A 197 -2.28 2.68 9.13
N GLN A 198 -1.43 1.65 9.00
CA GLN A 198 -0.06 1.81 8.52
C GLN A 198 -0.04 2.35 7.08
N ALA A 199 -0.91 1.82 6.22
CA ALA A 199 -0.98 2.23 4.82
C ALA A 199 -1.40 3.69 4.64
N VAL A 200 -2.42 4.18 5.38
CA VAL A 200 -2.83 5.59 5.30
C VAL A 200 -1.78 6.52 5.88
N ARG A 201 -1.12 6.14 6.98
CA ARG A 201 -0.02 6.90 7.57
C ARG A 201 1.17 7.02 6.62
N ALA A 202 1.52 5.93 5.95
CA ALA A 202 2.62 5.90 4.99
C ALA A 202 2.34 6.80 3.78
N VAL A 203 1.12 6.74 3.21
CA VAL A 203 0.79 7.58 2.06
C VAL A 203 0.58 9.05 2.44
N ALA A 204 0.17 9.35 3.67
CA ALA A 204 0.18 10.71 4.22
C ALA A 204 1.63 11.25 4.29
N SER A 205 2.58 10.45 4.82
CA SER A 205 3.99 10.82 4.85
C SER A 205 4.58 11.03 3.45
N LEU A 206 4.20 10.21 2.46
CA LEU A 206 4.61 10.42 1.06
C LEU A 206 4.06 11.75 0.51
N SER A 207 2.81 12.08 0.83
CA SER A 207 2.16 13.30 0.32
C SER A 207 2.72 14.60 0.91
N ASN A 208 3.21 14.57 2.15
CA ASN A 208 3.71 15.74 2.90
C ASN A 208 5.26 15.81 2.97
N ASN A 209 5.97 15.19 2.00
CA ASN A 209 7.43 15.18 1.90
C ASN A 209 8.14 14.49 3.10
N GLY A 210 7.57 13.41 3.60
CA GLY A 210 8.25 12.55 4.56
C GLY A 210 7.96 12.83 6.03
N ILE A 211 7.00 13.68 6.35
CA ILE A 211 6.60 13.88 7.75
C ILE A 211 5.71 12.70 8.17
N LEU A 212 6.21 11.88 9.07
CA LEU A 212 5.48 10.72 9.58
C LEU A 212 4.72 11.10 10.86
N LEU A 213 3.43 11.38 10.70
CA LEU A 213 2.53 11.82 11.77
C LEU A 213 2.06 10.64 12.63
N GLN A 214 1.74 10.90 13.89
CA GLN A 214 1.00 9.93 14.71
C GLN A 214 -0.50 10.11 14.47
N PRO A 215 -1.24 9.01 14.22
CA PRO A 215 -2.70 9.09 14.12
C PRO A 215 -3.32 9.59 15.43
N THR A 216 -4.31 10.47 15.32
CA THR A 216 -5.10 10.97 16.46
C THR A 216 -6.57 11.04 16.12
N LEU A 217 -7.46 10.85 17.14
CA LEU A 217 -8.90 11.15 17.06
C LEU A 217 -9.25 12.47 17.74
N ILE A 218 -8.24 13.22 18.20
CA ILE A 218 -8.43 14.48 18.92
C ILE A 218 -8.22 15.61 17.92
N HIS A 219 -9.27 16.39 17.71
CA HIS A 219 -9.20 17.60 16.88
C HIS A 219 -8.33 18.66 17.57
N ASN A 220 -7.40 19.27 16.82
CA ASN A 220 -6.43 20.23 17.34
C ASN A 220 -5.63 19.67 18.55
N ASP A 221 -5.06 18.47 18.46
CA ASP A 221 -4.28 17.85 19.53
C ASP A 221 -3.07 18.74 19.88
N PRO A 222 -2.98 19.26 21.12
CA PRO A 222 -1.87 20.12 21.52
C PRO A 222 -0.51 19.41 21.56
N ARG A 223 -0.48 18.08 21.46
CA ARG A 223 0.73 17.25 21.40
C ARG A 223 1.27 17.07 19.99
N GLU A 224 0.58 17.59 18.99
CA GLU A 224 0.84 17.42 17.58
C GLU A 224 2.31 17.72 17.18
N SER A 225 2.83 18.86 17.64
CA SER A 225 4.21 19.26 17.35
C SER A 225 5.29 18.37 17.97
N SER A 226 4.96 17.61 19.03
CA SER A 226 5.92 16.74 19.73
C SER A 226 6.00 15.32 19.16
N THR A 227 5.09 14.97 18.25
CA THR A 227 4.94 13.61 17.70
C THR A 227 5.36 13.50 16.22
N LEU A 228 5.88 14.60 15.67
CA LEU A 228 6.39 14.61 14.28
C LEU A 228 7.70 13.85 14.17
N ARG A 229 7.78 12.93 13.23
CA ARG A 229 9.02 12.27 12.85
C ARG A 229 9.28 12.50 11.36
N HIS A 230 10.37 13.19 11.04
CA HIS A 230 10.81 13.32 9.66
C HIS A 230 11.40 12.01 9.15
N ASN A 231 11.14 11.69 7.91
CA ASN A 231 11.79 10.59 7.23
C ASN A 231 13.13 11.08 6.65
N ASP A 232 14.14 11.12 7.49
CA ASP A 232 15.49 11.58 7.12
C ASP A 232 16.19 10.64 6.12
N ALA A 233 15.59 9.50 5.80
CA ALA A 233 16.15 8.56 4.83
C ALA A 233 15.95 9.02 3.37
N ILE A 234 14.98 9.90 3.09
CA ILE A 234 14.78 10.53 1.77
C ILE A 234 15.13 12.01 1.90
N THR A 235 16.25 12.40 1.32
CA THR A 235 16.84 13.73 1.51
C THR A 235 16.49 14.73 0.42
N ASP A 236 16.10 14.26 -0.78
CA ASP A 236 15.74 15.12 -1.90
C ASP A 236 14.21 15.24 -2.05
N PRO A 237 13.63 16.42 -1.85
CA PRO A 237 12.20 16.64 -2.09
C PRO A 237 11.74 16.34 -3.53
N ALA A 238 12.64 16.43 -4.51
CA ALA A 238 12.32 16.08 -5.90
C ALA A 238 11.98 14.60 -6.08
N ASP A 239 12.54 13.71 -5.25
CA ASP A 239 12.22 12.28 -5.29
C ASP A 239 10.75 12.03 -4.95
N TYR A 240 10.20 12.76 -3.98
CA TYR A 240 8.77 12.68 -3.64
C TYR A 240 7.90 13.14 -4.81
N GLU A 241 8.31 14.22 -5.51
CA GLU A 241 7.54 14.73 -6.65
C GLU A 241 7.48 13.73 -7.80
N ILE A 242 8.60 13.09 -8.15
CA ILE A 242 8.65 12.04 -9.17
C ILE A 242 7.66 10.91 -8.87
N VAL A 243 7.61 10.46 -7.62
CA VAL A 243 6.72 9.38 -7.22
C VAL A 243 5.25 9.83 -7.20
N ARG A 244 4.97 11.06 -6.70
CA ARG A 244 3.62 11.65 -6.71
C ARG A 244 3.10 11.85 -8.14
N GLU A 245 3.96 12.29 -9.07
CA GLU A 245 3.63 12.37 -10.50
C GLU A 245 3.24 11.01 -11.07
N GLY A 246 3.99 9.95 -10.76
CA GLY A 246 3.64 8.59 -11.16
C GLY A 246 2.29 8.13 -10.60
N MET A 247 1.99 8.46 -9.33
CA MET A 247 0.69 8.19 -8.73
C MET A 247 -0.45 9.03 -9.38
N ARG A 248 -0.17 10.29 -9.74
CA ARG A 248 -1.11 11.13 -10.49
C ARG A 248 -1.39 10.56 -11.89
N GLN A 249 -0.36 10.16 -12.61
CA GLN A 249 -0.51 9.49 -13.91
C GLN A 249 -1.32 8.19 -13.78
N GLY A 250 -1.19 7.47 -12.67
CA GLY A 250 -1.99 6.30 -12.35
C GLY A 250 -3.50 6.59 -12.37
N VAL A 251 -3.90 7.76 -11.89
CA VAL A 251 -5.29 8.24 -11.92
C VAL A 251 -5.69 8.72 -13.32
N LEU A 252 -4.81 9.43 -14.02
CA LEU A 252 -5.13 9.99 -15.33
C LEU A 252 -5.21 8.90 -16.43
N ASN A 253 -4.20 8.06 -16.53
CA ASN A 253 -3.99 7.16 -17.66
C ASN A 253 -3.74 5.70 -17.24
N GLY A 254 -3.45 5.44 -15.97
CA GLY A 254 -3.03 4.14 -15.45
C GLY A 254 -4.16 3.32 -14.81
N VAL A 255 -3.81 2.56 -13.78
CA VAL A 255 -4.68 1.55 -13.15
C VAL A 255 -5.66 2.12 -12.11
N ALA A 256 -5.58 3.41 -11.78
CA ALA A 256 -6.45 4.08 -10.79
C ALA A 256 -7.49 5.03 -11.42
N LYS A 257 -7.86 4.83 -12.68
CA LYS A 257 -8.79 5.71 -13.45
C LYS A 257 -10.14 5.92 -12.79
N ALA A 258 -10.60 5.00 -11.94
CA ALA A 258 -11.85 5.16 -11.19
C ALA A 258 -11.86 6.39 -10.27
N LEU A 259 -10.69 6.97 -9.95
CA LEU A 259 -10.54 8.18 -9.13
C LEU A 259 -10.37 9.46 -9.97
N ASN A 260 -10.44 9.37 -11.29
CA ASN A 260 -10.36 10.55 -12.16
C ASN A 260 -11.72 11.24 -12.22
N ILE A 261 -12.00 12.08 -11.23
CA ILE A 261 -13.23 12.87 -11.12
C ILE A 261 -12.94 14.35 -11.42
N SER A 262 -13.99 15.13 -11.75
CA SER A 262 -13.86 16.55 -12.10
C SER A 262 -13.60 17.47 -10.91
N ASP A 263 -14.03 17.08 -9.72
CA ASP A 263 -14.16 17.97 -8.58
C ASP A 263 -12.86 18.16 -7.80
N VAL A 264 -11.96 17.16 -7.86
CA VAL A 264 -10.66 17.23 -7.20
C VAL A 264 -9.60 16.40 -7.93
N GLU A 265 -8.37 16.89 -7.99
CA GLU A 265 -7.22 16.14 -8.49
C GLU A 265 -6.74 15.14 -7.41
N VAL A 266 -6.72 13.86 -7.76
CA VAL A 266 -6.28 12.78 -6.87
C VAL A 266 -4.99 12.17 -7.39
N ALA A 267 -4.07 11.80 -6.50
CA ALA A 267 -2.96 10.90 -6.80
C ALA A 267 -3.12 9.60 -6.02
N ALA A 268 -2.98 8.47 -6.68
CA ALA A 268 -3.26 7.19 -6.03
C ALA A 268 -2.45 6.02 -6.59
N LYS A 269 -2.29 5.00 -5.75
CA LYS A 269 -1.74 3.69 -6.13
C LYS A 269 -2.72 2.59 -5.77
N THR A 270 -3.02 1.73 -6.73
CA THR A 270 -3.80 0.52 -6.51
C THR A 270 -2.91 -0.63 -6.10
N GLY A 271 -3.47 -1.59 -5.37
CA GLY A 271 -2.85 -2.87 -5.06
C GLY A 271 -3.82 -4.01 -5.28
N THR A 272 -3.33 -5.10 -5.83
CA THR A 272 -4.07 -6.35 -5.94
C THR A 272 -3.15 -7.44 -5.40
N ALA A 273 -3.45 -7.94 -4.22
CA ALA A 273 -2.67 -9.01 -3.60
C ALA A 273 -3.41 -10.33 -3.75
N GLN A 274 -2.77 -11.27 -4.43
CA GLN A 274 -3.30 -12.61 -4.63
C GLN A 274 -3.25 -13.42 -3.34
N LEU A 275 -4.29 -14.19 -3.08
CA LEU A 275 -4.48 -14.99 -1.87
C LEU A 275 -4.97 -16.39 -2.24
N GLY A 276 -4.66 -17.36 -1.35
CA GLY A 276 -5.00 -18.77 -1.55
C GLY A 276 -3.90 -19.52 -2.30
N LEU A 277 -3.97 -20.84 -2.26
CA LEU A 277 -2.98 -21.73 -2.90
C LEU A 277 -3.02 -21.66 -4.43
N HIS A 278 -4.17 -21.30 -4.99
CA HIS A 278 -4.40 -21.20 -6.43
C HIS A 278 -4.78 -19.78 -6.86
N ASN A 279 -4.49 -18.77 -6.01
CA ASN A 279 -4.82 -17.35 -6.26
C ASN A 279 -6.32 -17.10 -6.48
N GLU A 280 -7.20 -17.84 -5.77
CA GLU A 280 -8.66 -17.79 -5.93
C GLU A 280 -9.27 -16.50 -5.41
N PHE A 281 -8.56 -15.80 -4.52
CA PHE A 281 -9.02 -14.56 -3.91
C PHE A 281 -7.99 -13.45 -4.08
N VAL A 282 -8.46 -12.22 -3.90
CA VAL A 282 -7.60 -11.04 -3.90
C VAL A 282 -7.98 -10.08 -2.78
N ASN A 283 -6.99 -9.41 -2.22
CA ASN A 283 -7.22 -8.14 -1.53
C ASN A 283 -7.08 -7.01 -2.55
N SER A 284 -8.15 -6.26 -2.72
CA SER A 284 -8.13 -5.05 -3.56
C SER A 284 -7.82 -3.84 -2.70
N TRP A 285 -6.74 -3.13 -3.03
CA TRP A 285 -6.29 -1.94 -2.33
C TRP A 285 -6.34 -0.69 -3.19
N VAL A 286 -6.52 0.44 -2.55
CA VAL A 286 -6.14 1.75 -3.06
C VAL A 286 -5.64 2.62 -1.92
N THR A 287 -4.50 3.28 -2.15
CA THR A 287 -3.97 4.34 -1.27
C THR A 287 -3.71 5.59 -2.09
N GLY A 288 -3.86 6.74 -1.50
CA GLY A 288 -3.67 7.99 -2.21
C GLY A 288 -3.93 9.21 -1.35
N PHE A 289 -3.93 10.36 -1.99
CA PHE A 289 -4.14 11.65 -1.34
C PHE A 289 -4.81 12.65 -2.29
N PHE A 290 -5.41 13.66 -1.72
CA PHE A 290 -6.03 14.77 -2.43
C PHE A 290 -6.07 16.05 -1.57
N PRO A 291 -6.13 17.26 -2.20
CA PRO A 291 -5.84 17.53 -3.61
C PRO A 291 -4.40 17.15 -4.00
N TYR A 292 -4.13 16.89 -5.29
CA TYR A 292 -2.79 16.46 -5.72
C TYR A 292 -1.69 17.49 -5.47
N LYS A 293 -1.92 18.77 -5.82
CA LYS A 293 -0.89 19.81 -5.73
C LYS A 293 -0.60 20.25 -4.30
N ASN A 294 -1.64 20.39 -3.49
CA ASN A 294 -1.54 20.77 -2.07
C ASN A 294 -2.30 19.73 -1.25
N PRO A 295 -1.67 18.60 -0.92
CA PRO A 295 -2.34 17.52 -0.24
C PRO A 295 -2.86 17.94 1.14
N ASN A 296 -4.14 17.70 1.40
CA ASN A 296 -4.77 17.91 2.71
C ASN A 296 -5.17 16.57 3.34
N TYR A 297 -5.59 15.60 2.52
CA TYR A 297 -6.11 14.33 3.01
C TYR A 297 -5.48 13.15 2.30
N ALA A 298 -5.10 12.16 3.09
CA ALA A 298 -4.66 10.84 2.63
C ALA A 298 -5.73 9.78 2.93
N PHE A 299 -5.81 8.75 2.09
CA PHE A 299 -6.74 7.65 2.26
C PHE A 299 -6.10 6.29 1.98
N ALA A 300 -6.63 5.26 2.63
CA ALA A 300 -6.36 3.86 2.33
C ALA A 300 -7.66 3.05 2.43
N ILE A 301 -7.96 2.26 1.43
CA ILE A 301 -9.10 1.35 1.42
C ILE A 301 -8.60 -0.03 1.04
N VAL A 302 -9.07 -1.05 1.76
CA VAL A 302 -8.89 -2.46 1.41
C VAL A 302 -10.25 -3.16 1.37
N MET A 303 -10.45 -3.95 0.33
CA MET A 303 -11.52 -4.94 0.23
C MET A 303 -10.88 -6.32 0.34
N GLU A 304 -11.13 -7.00 1.45
CA GLU A 304 -10.49 -8.28 1.75
C GLU A 304 -11.16 -9.47 1.07
N LYS A 305 -10.37 -10.43 0.62
CA LYS A 305 -10.82 -11.74 0.12
C LYS A 305 -11.94 -11.68 -0.93
N GLY A 306 -11.87 -10.68 -1.82
CA GLY A 306 -12.75 -10.62 -2.97
C GLY A 306 -12.43 -11.74 -3.97
N PRO A 307 -13.38 -12.16 -4.82
CA PRO A 307 -13.08 -13.09 -5.92
C PRO A 307 -12.11 -12.43 -6.92
N VAL A 308 -11.28 -13.23 -7.59
CA VAL A 308 -10.29 -12.72 -8.58
C VAL A 308 -10.96 -11.85 -9.66
N HIS A 309 -12.17 -12.22 -10.07
CA HIS A 309 -12.98 -11.45 -11.00
C HIS A 309 -14.07 -10.69 -10.25
N TYR A 310 -13.79 -9.47 -9.86
CA TYR A 310 -14.74 -8.58 -9.18
C TYR A 310 -15.09 -7.37 -10.07
N ALA A 311 -16.35 -6.96 -10.02
CA ALA A 311 -16.83 -5.82 -10.81
C ALA A 311 -16.38 -4.47 -10.21
N ILE A 312 -16.27 -4.40 -8.88
CA ILE A 312 -15.90 -3.18 -8.15
C ILE A 312 -14.82 -3.53 -7.12
N GLY A 313 -13.64 -2.91 -7.25
CA GLY A 313 -12.57 -2.99 -6.27
C GLY A 313 -12.47 -1.72 -5.41
N ALA A 314 -11.50 -1.68 -4.52
CA ALA A 314 -11.24 -0.55 -3.65
C ALA A 314 -11.14 0.82 -4.38
N PRO A 315 -10.53 0.91 -5.59
CA PRO A 315 -10.57 2.15 -6.38
C PRO A 315 -11.97 2.62 -6.73
N GLY A 316 -12.88 1.69 -7.07
CA GLY A 316 -14.27 2.03 -7.39
C GLY A 316 -15.04 2.54 -6.18
N VAL A 317 -14.82 1.95 -5.00
CA VAL A 317 -15.41 2.42 -3.74
C VAL A 317 -14.95 3.83 -3.42
N MET A 318 -13.62 4.10 -3.51
CA MET A 318 -13.10 5.47 -3.27
C MET A 318 -13.62 6.47 -4.30
N GLY A 319 -13.72 6.09 -5.58
CA GLY A 319 -14.30 6.96 -6.62
C GLY A 319 -15.74 7.36 -6.32
N GLN A 320 -16.57 6.42 -5.86
CA GLN A 320 -17.94 6.72 -5.43
C GLN A 320 -17.98 7.64 -4.21
N MET A 321 -17.09 7.43 -3.22
CA MET A 321 -16.96 8.29 -2.06
C MET A 321 -16.58 9.71 -2.45
N LEU A 322 -15.59 9.89 -3.33
CA LEU A 322 -15.20 11.23 -3.81
C LEU A 322 -16.33 11.94 -4.56
N LEU A 323 -17.08 11.23 -5.40
CA LEU A 323 -18.26 11.79 -6.07
C LEU A 323 -19.34 12.22 -5.07
N TRP A 324 -19.53 11.46 -4.01
CA TRP A 324 -20.45 11.82 -2.93
C TRP A 324 -19.94 13.05 -2.15
N MET A 325 -18.64 13.10 -1.83
CA MET A 325 -18.02 14.24 -1.14
C MET A 325 -18.13 15.52 -1.94
N GLY A 326 -17.92 15.49 -3.25
CA GLY A 326 -18.07 16.66 -4.12
C GLY A 326 -19.47 17.28 -4.05
N LYS A 327 -20.50 16.48 -3.80
CA LYS A 327 -21.89 16.94 -3.66
C LYS A 327 -22.26 17.37 -2.24
N ASN A 328 -21.72 16.72 -1.22
CA ASN A 328 -22.22 16.84 0.16
C ASN A 328 -21.23 17.54 1.10
N THR A 329 -19.92 17.47 0.82
CA THR A 329 -18.85 18.01 1.66
C THR A 329 -17.70 18.59 0.81
N PRO A 330 -18.01 19.51 -0.16
CA PRO A 330 -16.99 20.02 -1.10
C PRO A 330 -15.88 20.84 -0.43
N GLU A 331 -16.04 21.24 0.82
CA GLU A 331 -15.04 21.92 1.65
C GLU A 331 -13.77 21.09 1.83
N TYR A 332 -13.83 19.77 1.78
CA TYR A 332 -12.67 18.88 1.87
C TYR A 332 -11.80 18.87 0.59
N PHE A 333 -12.27 19.51 -0.49
CA PHE A 333 -11.53 19.57 -1.76
C PHE A 333 -10.75 20.88 -1.97
N LYS A 334 -10.82 21.78 -0.98
CA LYS A 334 -10.21 23.13 -1.05
C LYS A 334 -8.81 23.15 -0.47
#